data_f627f9c0bb441a9a563fefd25915fff3
#
_entry.id   f627f9c0bb441a9a563fefd25915fff3
#
_cell.length_a   1.000
_cell.length_b   1.000
_cell.length_c   1.000
_cell.angle_alpha   90.00
_cell.angle_beta   90.00
_cell.angle_gamma   90.00
#
_symmetry.space_group_name_H-M   'P 1'
#
loop_
_entity.id
_entity.type
_entity.pdbx_description
1 polymer ?
#
loop_
_entity_poly.entity_id
_entity_poly.type
_entity_poly.pdbx_seq_one_letter_code
_entity_poly.pdbx_strand_id
1 'polypeptide(L)'
;MTPRTVLAVLLACVPAFAQWTNFPTPGVPRLPDGKPNLSGPAPKMADGKPDLSGVWVTRGGYTGNIAKDLKNGEVSFQPWAEALYKHRTETLSKEDPQAACVLSGVPRENVVPYPFKILNTSNGIIVILYEALHSYRQIYMDGRALPKDPNPTWMGYSVGHWDGDTLVVDSSGFVDNNWLDNNGHPGTEAMHLTERFHRRDFGHIDLLVTVDDPKAYKKPWTVHLPLEANPDTDLIEYVCDENEKDLKHLVGK
;
A
#
# COMPACT_ATOMS: atom_id res chain seq x y z
N MET A 1 8.99 -16.60 -66.09
CA MET A 1 9.52 -16.39 -64.73
C MET A 1 8.89 -15.10 -64.20
N THR A 2 7.88 -15.24 -63.29
CA THR A 2 7.13 -14.11 -62.72
C THR A 2 7.79 -13.71 -61.39
N PRO A 3 8.04 -12.43 -61.15
CA PRO A 3 8.61 -12.00 -59.87
C PRO A 3 7.54 -12.07 -58.79
N ARG A 4 7.82 -12.78 -57.70
CA ARG A 4 7.03 -12.78 -56.47
C ARG A 4 7.23 -11.50 -55.74
N THR A 5 6.19 -10.69 -55.68
CA THR A 5 6.11 -9.49 -54.82
C THR A 5 5.96 -9.92 -53.37
N VAL A 6 7.02 -9.77 -52.57
CA VAL A 6 6.96 -9.94 -51.12
C VAL A 6 6.32 -8.73 -50.50
N LEU A 7 5.07 -8.85 -50.06
CA LEU A 7 4.35 -7.81 -49.32
C LEU A 7 4.88 -7.86 -47.84
N ALA A 8 5.75 -6.92 -47.50
CA ALA A 8 6.17 -6.73 -46.11
C ALA A 8 5.04 -6.06 -45.34
N VAL A 9 4.31 -6.84 -44.54
CA VAL A 9 3.37 -6.29 -43.55
C VAL A 9 4.19 -5.73 -42.39
N LEU A 10 4.38 -4.41 -42.37
CA LEU A 10 4.84 -3.68 -41.19
C LEU A 10 3.71 -3.75 -40.14
N LEU A 11 3.82 -4.67 -39.18
CA LEU A 11 3.05 -4.58 -37.95
C LEU A 11 3.52 -3.33 -37.21
N ALA A 12 2.77 -2.24 -37.31
CA ALA A 12 2.89 -1.13 -36.41
C ALA A 12 2.46 -1.61 -35.01
N CYS A 13 3.44 -1.89 -34.15
CA CYS A 13 3.18 -2.06 -32.72
C CYS A 13 2.69 -0.70 -32.19
N VAL A 14 1.39 -0.52 -32.19
CA VAL A 14 0.76 0.57 -31.42
C VAL A 14 0.98 0.18 -29.95
N PRO A 15 1.67 1.00 -29.14
CA PRO A 15 1.75 0.73 -27.71
C PRO A 15 0.31 0.68 -27.19
N ALA A 16 -0.11 -0.49 -26.71
CA ALA A 16 -1.36 -0.64 -25.98
C ALA A 16 -1.14 0.05 -24.62
N PHE A 17 -1.61 1.30 -24.51
CA PHE A 17 -1.70 1.97 -23.22
C PHE A 17 -2.81 1.28 -22.44
N ALA A 18 -2.43 0.40 -21.53
CA ALA A 18 -3.34 -0.33 -20.65
C ALA A 18 -3.88 0.55 -19.50
N GLN A 19 -3.58 1.84 -19.49
CA GLN A 19 -3.98 2.78 -18.47
C GLN A 19 -4.64 4.02 -19.07
N TRP A 20 -5.24 4.84 -18.21
CA TRP A 20 -5.93 6.07 -18.58
C TRP A 20 -5.07 6.96 -19.49
N THR A 21 -5.39 7.00 -20.77
CA THR A 21 -4.76 7.94 -21.71
C THR A 21 -5.45 9.29 -21.60
N ASN A 22 -4.66 10.36 -21.45
CA ASN A 22 -5.16 11.73 -21.36
C ASN A 22 -6.17 11.95 -20.22
N PHE A 23 -5.80 11.54 -19.02
CA PHE A 23 -6.59 11.74 -17.80
C PHE A 23 -5.92 12.80 -16.89
N PRO A 24 -5.90 14.09 -17.28
CA PRO A 24 -5.26 15.12 -16.48
C PRO A 24 -6.01 15.30 -15.16
N THR A 25 -5.32 15.10 -14.06
CA THR A 25 -5.89 15.32 -12.72
C THR A 25 -6.07 16.82 -12.49
N PRO A 26 -7.29 17.29 -12.15
CA PRO A 26 -7.54 18.70 -11.84
C PRO A 26 -6.71 19.16 -10.64
N GLY A 27 -6.25 20.42 -10.66
CA GLY A 27 -5.52 21.02 -9.54
C GLY A 27 -4.06 20.61 -9.39
N VAL A 28 -3.55 19.74 -10.24
CA VAL A 28 -2.13 19.36 -10.25
C VAL A 28 -1.27 20.54 -10.73
N PRO A 29 -0.30 21.02 -9.93
CA PRO A 29 0.66 22.02 -10.40
C PRO A 29 1.48 21.46 -11.56
N ARG A 30 1.73 22.30 -12.58
CA ARG A 30 2.42 21.88 -13.79
C ARG A 30 3.72 22.64 -14.00
N LEU A 31 4.71 21.95 -14.53
CA LEU A 31 5.93 22.53 -15.08
C LEU A 31 5.64 23.18 -16.46
N PRO A 32 6.54 24.03 -16.97
CA PRO A 32 6.36 24.65 -18.28
C PRO A 32 6.20 23.66 -19.44
N ASP A 33 6.69 22.43 -19.30
CA ASP A 33 6.55 21.35 -20.28
C ASP A 33 5.22 20.58 -20.14
N GLY A 34 4.35 21.00 -19.21
CA GLY A 34 3.03 20.39 -18.95
C GLY A 34 3.05 19.19 -17.99
N LYS A 35 4.22 18.69 -17.58
CA LYS A 35 4.32 17.59 -16.64
C LYS A 35 3.93 18.00 -15.21
N PRO A 36 3.42 17.06 -14.38
CA PRO A 36 3.18 17.33 -12.99
C PRO A 36 4.42 17.86 -12.25
N ASN A 37 4.25 18.94 -11.48
CA ASN A 37 5.28 19.45 -10.59
C ASN A 37 5.11 18.83 -9.20
N LEU A 38 5.73 17.69 -8.98
CA LEU A 38 5.65 16.95 -7.73
C LEU A 38 6.31 17.68 -6.55
N SER A 39 7.24 18.61 -6.81
CA SER A 39 7.89 19.44 -5.79
C SER A 39 7.15 20.74 -5.50
N GLY A 40 5.95 20.92 -6.06
CA GLY A 40 5.11 22.06 -5.74
C GLY A 40 4.66 22.05 -4.26
N PRO A 41 4.10 23.17 -3.74
CA PRO A 41 3.67 23.23 -2.36
C PRO A 41 2.58 22.20 -2.04
N ALA A 42 2.60 21.64 -0.84
CA ALA A 42 1.57 20.73 -0.36
C ALA A 42 0.21 21.44 -0.33
N PRO A 43 -0.85 20.87 -0.93
CA PRO A 43 -2.18 21.44 -0.86
C PRO A 43 -2.72 21.35 0.57
N LYS A 44 -3.63 22.29 0.90
CA LYS A 44 -4.29 22.35 2.20
C LYS A 44 -5.80 22.28 2.06
N MET A 45 -6.43 21.64 3.02
CA MET A 45 -7.88 21.66 3.18
C MET A 45 -8.36 23.02 3.72
N ALA A 46 -9.67 23.25 3.72
CA ALA A 46 -10.27 24.50 4.18
C ALA A 46 -9.98 24.82 5.67
N ASP A 47 -9.74 23.82 6.49
CA ASP A 47 -9.35 23.95 7.90
C ASP A 47 -7.84 24.20 8.11
N GLY A 48 -7.07 24.32 7.02
CA GLY A 48 -5.64 24.55 7.02
C GLY A 48 -4.77 23.30 7.19
N LYS A 49 -5.36 22.13 7.42
CA LYS A 49 -4.61 20.85 7.48
C LYS A 49 -4.14 20.44 6.09
N PRO A 50 -3.04 19.68 5.98
CA PRO A 50 -2.62 19.14 4.71
C PRO A 50 -3.72 18.29 4.07
N ASP A 51 -3.97 18.51 2.79
CA ASP A 51 -4.83 17.61 2.01
C ASP A 51 -4.01 16.39 1.59
N LEU A 52 -4.39 15.21 2.07
CA LEU A 52 -3.72 13.95 1.71
C LEU A 52 -4.38 13.25 0.52
N SER A 53 -5.47 13.82 -0.03
CA SER A 53 -6.19 13.21 -1.14
C SER A 53 -5.32 13.07 -2.40
N GLY A 54 -5.63 12.05 -3.19
CA GLY A 54 -4.92 11.74 -4.42
C GLY A 54 -4.59 10.26 -4.56
N VAL A 55 -3.98 9.92 -5.69
CA VAL A 55 -3.47 8.57 -5.98
C VAL A 55 -1.99 8.51 -5.59
N TRP A 56 -1.63 7.49 -4.84
CA TRP A 56 -0.31 7.32 -4.25
C TRP A 56 0.26 5.95 -4.54
N VAL A 57 1.58 5.87 -4.61
CA VAL A 57 2.34 4.61 -4.69
C VAL A 57 3.51 4.67 -3.72
N THR A 58 3.83 3.55 -3.08
CA THR A 58 5.06 3.44 -2.27
C THR A 58 6.24 3.16 -3.18
N ARG A 59 7.26 4.01 -3.11
CA ARG A 59 8.51 3.83 -3.87
C ARG A 59 9.54 3.08 -3.03
N GLY A 60 10.50 2.46 -3.70
CA GLY A 60 11.66 1.85 -3.06
C GLY A 60 11.61 0.34 -2.87
N GLY A 61 10.57 -0.35 -3.35
CA GLY A 61 10.55 -1.83 -3.38
C GLY A 61 10.41 -2.50 -2.01
N TYR A 62 9.51 -2.01 -1.18
CA TYR A 62 9.23 -2.55 0.17
C TYR A 62 8.32 -3.78 0.17
N THR A 63 7.73 -4.13 -0.96
CA THR A 63 6.81 -5.27 -1.10
C THR A 63 7.45 -6.59 -0.62
N GLY A 64 8.71 -6.83 -1.00
CA GLY A 64 9.45 -8.03 -0.59
C GLY A 64 9.77 -8.04 0.90
N ASN A 65 10.30 -6.93 1.39
CA ASN A 65 10.70 -6.77 2.79
C ASN A 65 10.41 -5.33 3.24
N ILE A 66 9.38 -5.16 4.06
CA ILE A 66 9.01 -3.85 4.59
C ILE A 66 10.10 -3.27 5.50
N ALA A 67 10.87 -4.12 6.17
CA ALA A 67 11.93 -3.75 7.11
C ALA A 67 13.33 -3.68 6.48
N LYS A 68 13.45 -3.66 5.15
CA LYS A 68 14.72 -3.76 4.43
C LYS A 68 15.76 -2.67 4.78
N ASP A 69 15.31 -1.50 5.22
CA ASP A 69 16.19 -0.38 5.56
C ASP A 69 16.55 -0.34 7.05
N LEU A 70 15.98 -1.24 7.85
CA LEU A 70 16.30 -1.37 9.26
C LEU A 70 17.62 -2.13 9.45
N LYS A 71 18.36 -1.76 10.50
CA LYS A 71 19.59 -2.46 10.87
C LYS A 71 19.30 -3.82 11.49
N ASN A 72 20.26 -4.71 11.43
CA ASN A 72 20.17 -6.01 12.10
C ASN A 72 19.82 -5.85 13.58
N GLY A 73 18.79 -6.57 14.05
CA GLY A 73 18.30 -6.54 15.42
C GLY A 73 17.31 -5.40 15.73
N GLU A 74 16.99 -4.53 14.79
CA GLU A 74 15.89 -3.55 14.98
C GLU A 74 14.53 -4.24 14.95
N VAL A 75 14.33 -5.22 14.05
CA VAL A 75 13.22 -6.17 14.16
C VAL A 75 13.63 -7.28 15.12
N SER A 76 13.08 -7.28 16.31
CA SER A 76 13.43 -8.22 17.37
C SER A 76 12.29 -9.21 17.59
N PHE A 77 12.34 -10.32 16.90
CA PHE A 77 11.29 -11.34 16.94
C PHE A 77 11.19 -12.08 18.27
N GLN A 78 9.99 -12.54 18.60
CA GLN A 78 9.80 -13.65 19.53
C GLN A 78 10.29 -14.96 18.89
N PRO A 79 10.71 -15.98 19.66
CA PRO A 79 11.32 -17.19 19.09
C PRO A 79 10.47 -17.91 18.04
N TRP A 80 9.17 -18.02 18.26
CA TRP A 80 8.26 -18.64 17.29
C TRP A 80 8.12 -17.82 16.01
N ALA A 81 8.05 -16.49 16.14
CA ALA A 81 7.91 -15.58 15.03
C ALA A 81 9.16 -15.56 14.14
N GLU A 82 10.35 -15.64 14.75
CA GLU A 82 11.61 -15.78 14.04
C GLU A 82 11.69 -17.10 13.26
N ALA A 83 11.29 -18.20 13.88
CA ALA A 83 11.25 -19.50 13.22
C ALA A 83 10.26 -19.51 12.04
N LEU A 84 9.09 -18.90 12.23
CA LEU A 84 8.08 -18.78 11.17
C LEU A 84 8.56 -17.89 10.01
N TYR A 85 9.14 -16.72 10.32
CA TYR A 85 9.69 -15.81 9.30
C TYR A 85 10.78 -16.50 8.47
N LYS A 86 11.70 -17.21 9.15
CA LYS A 86 12.75 -18.01 8.51
C LYS A 86 12.16 -19.08 7.60
N HIS A 87 11.19 -19.86 8.08
CA HIS A 87 10.50 -20.88 7.29
C HIS A 87 9.85 -20.29 6.03
N ARG A 88 9.10 -19.18 6.19
CA ARG A 88 8.45 -18.49 5.06
C ARG A 88 9.46 -18.03 4.01
N THR A 89 10.59 -17.45 4.45
CA THR A 89 11.67 -17.00 3.57
C THR A 89 12.34 -18.18 2.85
N GLU A 90 12.67 -19.26 3.57
CA GLU A 90 13.32 -20.47 3.01
C GLU A 90 12.42 -21.21 2.01
N THR A 91 11.11 -21.15 2.20
CA THR A 91 10.12 -21.74 1.30
C THR A 91 9.67 -20.80 0.18
N LEU A 92 10.37 -19.68 -0.01
CA LEU A 92 10.03 -18.65 -1.02
C LEU A 92 8.58 -18.18 -0.91
N SER A 93 8.08 -18.04 0.32
CA SER A 93 6.74 -17.53 0.63
C SER A 93 5.59 -18.31 -0.04
N LYS A 94 5.78 -19.61 -0.30
CA LYS A 94 4.78 -20.44 -1.00
C LYS A 94 3.42 -20.52 -0.30
N GLU A 95 3.37 -20.21 0.99
CA GLU A 95 2.15 -20.21 1.81
C GLU A 95 1.54 -18.81 1.94
N ASP A 96 2.01 -17.86 1.13
CA ASP A 96 1.50 -16.50 1.15
C ASP A 96 0.00 -16.48 0.81
N PRO A 97 -0.87 -15.98 1.71
CA PRO A 97 -2.31 -15.94 1.45
C PRO A 97 -2.67 -15.10 0.20
N GLN A 98 -1.87 -14.10 -0.14
CA GLN A 98 -2.10 -13.25 -1.31
C GLN A 98 -1.98 -14.05 -2.63
N ALA A 99 -1.18 -15.13 -2.66
CA ALA A 99 -1.14 -16.03 -3.80
C ALA A 99 -2.47 -16.76 -4.06
N ALA A 100 -3.34 -16.84 -3.05
CA ALA A 100 -4.69 -17.36 -3.14
C ALA A 100 -5.76 -16.24 -3.14
N CYS A 101 -5.38 -15.02 -3.52
CA CYS A 101 -6.25 -13.84 -3.55
C CYS A 101 -6.87 -13.48 -2.20
N VAL A 102 -6.26 -13.87 -1.09
CA VAL A 102 -6.68 -13.47 0.24
C VAL A 102 -6.09 -12.10 0.57
N LEU A 103 -6.92 -11.19 1.08
CA LEU A 103 -6.53 -9.86 1.48
C LEU A 103 -5.43 -9.89 2.56
N SER A 104 -4.42 -9.06 2.42
CA SER A 104 -3.28 -9.03 3.35
C SER A 104 -3.42 -8.00 4.47
N GLY A 105 -4.25 -6.98 4.26
CA GLY A 105 -4.40 -5.87 5.21
C GLY A 105 -3.20 -4.92 5.26
N VAL A 106 -3.25 -4.01 6.23
CA VAL A 106 -2.15 -3.07 6.47
C VAL A 106 -1.16 -3.63 7.51
N PRO A 107 0.15 -3.29 7.40
CA PRO A 107 0.76 -2.31 6.49
C PRO A 107 1.07 -2.83 5.08
N ARG A 108 0.87 -4.10 4.78
CA ARG A 108 1.26 -4.71 3.50
C ARG A 108 0.59 -4.04 2.30
N GLU A 109 -0.70 -3.71 2.39
CA GLU A 109 -1.42 -3.03 1.30
C GLU A 109 -0.82 -1.66 0.95
N ASN A 110 -0.12 -1.02 1.88
CA ASN A 110 0.59 0.22 1.61
C ASN A 110 1.87 0.03 0.77
N VAL A 111 2.41 -1.19 0.67
CA VAL A 111 3.70 -1.47 0.00
C VAL A 111 3.62 -2.38 -1.22
N VAL A 112 2.45 -2.93 -1.51
CA VAL A 112 2.25 -3.67 -2.77
C VAL A 112 2.48 -2.74 -3.97
N PRO A 113 2.89 -3.27 -5.15
CA PRO A 113 3.28 -2.44 -6.30
C PRO A 113 2.08 -1.89 -7.08
N TYR A 114 0.96 -1.67 -6.41
CA TYR A 114 -0.27 -1.11 -6.94
C TYR A 114 -0.58 0.22 -6.27
N PRO A 115 -1.23 1.16 -6.98
CA PRO A 115 -1.61 2.43 -6.38
C PRO A 115 -2.75 2.26 -5.37
N PHE A 116 -2.85 3.25 -4.49
CA PHE A 116 -4.00 3.44 -3.63
C PHE A 116 -4.43 4.91 -3.65
N LYS A 117 -5.70 5.17 -3.36
CA LYS A 117 -6.30 6.50 -3.40
C LYS A 117 -6.80 6.90 -2.04
N ILE A 118 -6.32 8.04 -1.55
CA ILE A 118 -6.81 8.65 -0.31
C ILE A 118 -7.93 9.64 -0.66
N LEU A 119 -9.03 9.57 0.06
CA LEU A 119 -10.20 10.44 -0.09
C LEU A 119 -10.58 11.03 1.26
N ASN A 120 -10.73 12.36 1.30
CA ASN A 120 -11.34 13.05 2.42
C ASN A 120 -12.85 13.11 2.20
N THR A 121 -13.63 12.69 3.18
CA THR A 121 -15.09 12.77 3.12
C THR A 121 -15.64 13.90 3.98
N SER A 122 -16.81 14.42 3.66
CA SER A 122 -17.45 15.51 4.40
C SER A 122 -17.96 15.10 5.78
N ASN A 123 -18.03 13.81 6.08
CA ASN A 123 -18.54 13.27 7.35
C ASN A 123 -17.46 12.88 8.36
N GLY A 124 -16.21 13.39 8.17
CA GLY A 124 -15.13 13.14 9.13
C GLY A 124 -14.55 11.72 9.06
N ILE A 125 -14.55 11.13 7.87
CA ILE A 125 -13.90 9.85 7.60
C ILE A 125 -12.88 10.06 6.48
N ILE A 126 -11.67 9.54 6.65
CA ILE A 126 -10.73 9.38 5.54
C ILE A 126 -10.91 7.96 5.02
N VAL A 127 -11.08 7.82 3.70
CA VAL A 127 -11.19 6.52 3.04
C VAL A 127 -9.94 6.30 2.19
N ILE A 128 -9.33 5.13 2.34
CA ILE A 128 -8.26 4.69 1.45
C ILE A 128 -8.80 3.53 0.62
N LEU A 129 -8.77 3.69 -0.70
CA LEU A 129 -9.12 2.67 -1.67
C LEU A 129 -7.82 2.08 -2.20
N TYR A 130 -7.65 0.77 -2.10
CA TYR A 130 -6.51 0.05 -2.65
C TYR A 130 -6.91 -0.64 -3.95
N GLU A 131 -6.10 -0.47 -5.00
CA GLU A 131 -6.30 -1.19 -6.26
C GLU A 131 -6.11 -2.69 -6.07
N ALA A 132 -5.08 -3.05 -5.29
CA ALA A 132 -4.83 -4.44 -4.95
C ALA A 132 -6.04 -5.06 -4.21
N LEU A 133 -6.52 -6.20 -4.73
CA LEU A 133 -7.59 -7.00 -4.14
C LEU A 133 -8.88 -6.22 -3.81
N HIS A 134 -9.14 -5.09 -4.49
CA HIS A 134 -10.33 -4.24 -4.31
C HIS A 134 -10.64 -3.90 -2.85
N SER A 135 -9.61 -3.65 -2.07
CA SER A 135 -9.76 -3.41 -0.65
C SER A 135 -9.97 -1.93 -0.33
N TYR A 136 -10.54 -1.66 0.82
CA TYR A 136 -10.70 -0.31 1.32
C TYR A 136 -10.50 -0.25 2.82
N ARG A 137 -10.17 0.94 3.31
CA ARG A 137 -9.98 1.22 4.72
C ARG A 137 -10.68 2.51 5.10
N GLN A 138 -11.35 2.53 6.25
CA GLN A 138 -11.97 3.72 6.82
C GLN A 138 -11.18 4.14 8.05
N ILE A 139 -10.83 5.42 8.11
CA ILE A 139 -10.15 6.03 9.25
C ILE A 139 -11.12 7.06 9.84
N TYR A 140 -11.56 6.82 11.07
CA TYR A 140 -12.52 7.69 11.75
C TYR A 140 -11.80 8.86 12.41
N MET A 141 -12.19 10.10 12.03
CA MET A 141 -11.57 11.35 12.46
C MET A 141 -12.43 12.12 13.50
N ASP A 142 -13.44 11.48 14.05
CA ASP A 142 -14.42 12.09 14.95
C ASP A 142 -14.03 12.04 16.44
N GLY A 143 -12.80 11.67 16.74
CA GLY A 143 -12.26 11.63 18.12
C GLY A 143 -12.67 10.40 18.93
N ARG A 144 -13.33 9.40 18.28
CA ARG A 144 -13.63 8.15 18.97
C ARG A 144 -12.36 7.39 19.33
N ALA A 145 -12.42 6.59 20.39
CA ALA A 145 -11.34 5.68 20.74
C ALA A 145 -11.40 4.40 19.90
N LEU A 146 -10.26 3.70 19.79
CA LEU A 146 -10.25 2.32 19.29
C LEU A 146 -11.17 1.44 20.15
N PRO A 147 -11.98 0.56 19.53
CA PRO A 147 -12.80 -0.38 20.28
C PRO A 147 -11.91 -1.35 21.08
N LYS A 148 -12.35 -1.71 22.28
CA LYS A 148 -11.58 -2.64 23.16
C LYS A 148 -11.56 -4.06 22.63
N ASP A 149 -12.60 -4.47 21.92
CA ASP A 149 -12.79 -5.82 21.40
C ASP A 149 -13.48 -5.74 20.02
N PRO A 150 -12.76 -5.28 18.99
CA PRO A 150 -13.30 -5.20 17.64
C PRO A 150 -13.40 -6.60 17.01
N ASN A 151 -14.36 -6.79 16.12
CA ASN A 151 -14.36 -7.96 15.26
C ASN A 151 -13.07 -7.98 14.42
N PRO A 152 -12.27 -9.05 14.42
CA PRO A 152 -11.05 -9.10 13.66
C PRO A 152 -11.29 -8.96 12.16
N THR A 153 -10.48 -8.11 11.52
CA THR A 153 -10.50 -7.93 10.07
C THR A 153 -9.06 -7.79 9.53
N TRP A 154 -8.88 -7.99 8.24
CA TRP A 154 -7.56 -7.82 7.61
C TRP A 154 -7.06 -6.38 7.71
N MET A 155 -7.93 -5.40 7.54
CA MET A 155 -7.60 -3.97 7.56
C MET A 155 -7.59 -3.37 8.97
N GLY A 156 -8.04 -4.12 9.98
CA GLY A 156 -8.22 -3.61 11.33
C GLY A 156 -9.33 -2.56 11.43
N TYR A 157 -9.45 -1.98 12.61
CA TYR A 157 -10.26 -0.81 12.87
C TYR A 157 -9.33 0.38 13.10
N SER A 158 -9.58 1.51 12.43
CA SER A 158 -8.67 2.65 12.41
C SER A 158 -9.33 3.93 12.89
N VAL A 159 -8.65 4.63 13.80
CA VAL A 159 -9.01 6.00 14.22
C VAL A 159 -7.85 6.93 13.90
N GLY A 160 -8.16 8.18 13.59
CA GLY A 160 -7.16 9.17 13.24
C GLY A 160 -7.33 10.48 13.97
N HIS A 161 -6.23 11.20 14.09
CA HIS A 161 -6.22 12.58 14.59
C HIS A 161 -5.05 13.36 13.95
N TRP A 162 -5.14 14.67 13.97
CA TRP A 162 -4.06 15.52 13.49
C TRP A 162 -3.11 15.91 14.65
N ASP A 163 -1.83 15.63 14.45
CA ASP A 163 -0.72 16.13 15.28
C ASP A 163 0.06 17.17 14.44
N GLY A 164 -0.26 18.44 14.62
CA GLY A 164 0.22 19.50 13.73
C GLY A 164 -0.21 19.27 12.28
N ASP A 165 0.73 19.15 11.37
CA ASP A 165 0.53 18.87 9.94
C ASP A 165 0.70 17.36 9.61
N THR A 166 0.70 16.48 10.62
CA THR A 166 0.82 15.03 10.46
C THR A 166 -0.49 14.35 10.83
N LEU A 167 -1.05 13.56 9.93
CA LEU A 167 -2.14 12.65 10.26
C LEU A 167 -1.55 11.44 11.00
N VAL A 168 -2.03 11.19 12.21
CA VAL A 168 -1.69 10.00 13.01
C VAL A 168 -2.88 9.06 12.97
N VAL A 169 -2.63 7.82 12.60
CA VAL A 169 -3.65 6.77 12.51
C VAL A 169 -3.25 5.61 13.41
N ASP A 170 -4.11 5.28 14.36
CA ASP A 170 -3.96 4.10 15.21
C ASP A 170 -4.96 3.02 14.78
N SER A 171 -4.47 1.78 14.72
CA SER A 171 -5.27 0.64 14.25
C SER A 171 -5.04 -0.60 15.10
N SER A 172 -6.11 -1.34 15.33
CA SER A 172 -6.12 -2.62 16.05
C SER A 172 -7.25 -3.50 15.53
N GLY A 173 -7.39 -4.73 16.08
CA GLY A 173 -8.44 -5.65 15.64
C GLY A 173 -8.11 -6.33 14.32
N PHE A 174 -6.88 -6.70 14.16
CA PHE A 174 -6.42 -7.47 13.01
C PHE A 174 -6.73 -8.97 13.18
N VAL A 175 -6.87 -9.66 12.04
CA VAL A 175 -6.90 -11.12 12.05
C VAL A 175 -5.55 -11.67 12.48
N ASP A 176 -5.57 -12.86 13.10
CA ASP A 176 -4.35 -13.59 13.42
C ASP A 176 -3.65 -14.11 12.16
N ASN A 177 -2.34 -14.40 12.27
CA ASN A 177 -1.52 -14.92 11.18
C ASN A 177 -1.44 -14.00 9.94
N ASN A 178 -1.44 -12.69 10.16
CA ASN A 178 -1.25 -11.70 9.11
C ASN A 178 0.18 -11.73 8.55
N TRP A 179 0.34 -11.34 7.28
CA TRP A 179 1.64 -11.17 6.63
C TRP A 179 1.88 -9.70 6.36
N LEU A 180 2.93 -9.11 6.95
CA LEU A 180 3.21 -7.68 6.83
C LEU A 180 3.97 -7.32 5.55
N ASP A 181 4.52 -8.31 4.85
CA ASP A 181 5.19 -8.21 3.56
C ASP A 181 5.30 -9.59 2.89
N ASN A 182 5.91 -9.65 1.69
CA ASN A 182 6.05 -10.90 0.95
C ASN A 182 7.07 -11.87 1.58
N ASN A 183 8.05 -11.37 2.35
CA ASN A 183 8.97 -12.25 3.09
C ASN A 183 8.30 -12.90 4.30
N GLY A 184 7.11 -12.44 4.66
CA GLY A 184 6.28 -13.07 5.69
C GLY A 184 6.61 -12.65 7.11
N HIS A 185 6.97 -11.38 7.34
CA HIS A 185 6.96 -10.84 8.70
C HIS A 185 5.58 -11.11 9.32
N PRO A 186 5.50 -11.85 10.45
CA PRO A 186 4.21 -12.22 11.01
C PRO A 186 3.57 -11.07 11.76
N GLY A 187 2.24 -10.98 11.69
CA GLY A 187 1.41 -10.17 12.55
C GLY A 187 0.35 -11.03 13.22
N THR A 188 -0.02 -10.70 14.46
CA THR A 188 -1.05 -11.40 15.22
C THR A 188 -2.24 -10.51 15.50
N GLU A 189 -3.28 -11.06 16.10
CA GLU A 189 -4.44 -10.29 16.56
C GLU A 189 -4.11 -9.28 17.66
N ALA A 190 -2.94 -9.42 18.30
CA ALA A 190 -2.45 -8.47 19.31
C ALA A 190 -1.76 -7.24 18.70
N MET A 191 -1.62 -7.20 17.37
CA MET A 191 -0.95 -6.11 16.69
C MET A 191 -1.68 -4.78 16.87
N HIS A 192 -0.95 -3.76 17.26
CA HIS A 192 -1.30 -2.35 17.17
C HIS A 192 -0.41 -1.70 16.12
N LEU A 193 -1.01 -0.97 15.21
CA LEU A 193 -0.32 -0.27 14.14
C LEU A 193 -0.51 1.24 14.32
N THR A 194 0.58 1.99 14.38
CA THR A 194 0.54 3.46 14.33
C THR A 194 1.17 3.94 13.04
N GLU A 195 0.44 4.70 12.27
CA GLU A 195 0.89 5.28 11.01
C GLU A 195 0.88 6.80 11.09
N ARG A 196 1.95 7.44 10.62
CA ARG A 196 2.11 8.90 10.63
C ARG A 196 2.35 9.37 9.21
N PHE A 197 1.34 10.01 8.60
CA PHE A 197 1.38 10.56 7.25
C PHE A 197 1.74 12.04 7.31
N HIS A 198 2.92 12.39 6.84
CA HIS A 198 3.37 13.77 6.73
C HIS A 198 3.55 14.16 5.25
N ARG A 199 2.65 15.00 4.72
CA ARG A 199 2.76 15.48 3.34
C ARG A 199 3.77 16.61 3.27
N ARG A 200 4.93 16.33 2.69
CA ARG A 200 6.08 17.23 2.61
C ARG A 200 5.91 18.31 1.53
N ASP A 201 5.39 17.88 0.39
CA ASP A 201 5.14 18.72 -0.79
C ASP A 201 3.96 18.15 -1.59
N PHE A 202 3.72 18.65 -2.81
CA PHE A 202 2.61 18.17 -3.62
C PHE A 202 2.67 16.67 -3.87
N GLY A 203 3.85 16.17 -4.23
CA GLY A 203 4.06 14.81 -4.72
C GLY A 203 4.53 13.80 -3.69
N HIS A 204 4.83 14.20 -2.44
CA HIS A 204 5.48 13.28 -1.51
C HIS A 204 4.84 13.28 -0.12
N ILE A 205 4.61 12.08 0.40
CA ILE A 205 4.25 11.83 1.79
C ILE A 205 5.33 10.95 2.42
N ASP A 206 5.87 11.37 3.55
CA ASP A 206 6.66 10.53 4.42
C ASP A 206 5.69 9.77 5.34
N LEU A 207 5.62 8.46 5.18
CA LEU A 207 4.79 7.58 6.00
C LEU A 207 5.69 6.79 6.97
N LEU A 208 5.57 7.08 8.27
CA LEU A 208 6.18 6.26 9.31
C LEU A 208 5.15 5.23 9.79
N VAL A 209 5.55 3.96 9.77
CA VAL A 209 4.71 2.84 10.22
C VAL A 209 5.39 2.17 11.39
N THR A 210 4.74 2.22 12.56
CA THR A 210 5.18 1.53 13.77
C THR A 210 4.32 0.28 13.99
N VAL A 211 4.97 -0.86 14.04
CA VAL A 211 4.36 -2.15 14.37
C VAL A 211 4.65 -2.44 15.83
N ASP A 212 3.63 -2.58 16.64
CA ASP A 212 3.68 -3.01 18.04
C ASP A 212 2.84 -4.28 18.19
N ASP A 213 3.51 -5.43 18.18
CA ASP A 213 2.86 -6.73 18.33
C ASP A 213 3.67 -7.55 19.34
N PRO A 214 3.30 -7.51 20.64
CA PRO A 214 4.07 -8.14 21.71
C PRO A 214 4.07 -9.67 21.62
N LYS A 215 3.16 -10.28 20.86
CA LYS A 215 3.18 -11.72 20.62
C LYS A 215 4.23 -12.10 19.58
N ALA A 216 4.44 -11.27 18.55
CA ALA A 216 5.39 -11.54 17.46
C ALA A 216 6.77 -10.92 17.71
N TYR A 217 6.85 -9.78 18.37
CA TYR A 217 8.08 -9.00 18.53
C TYR A 217 8.33 -8.66 20.00
N LYS A 218 9.63 -8.60 20.39
CA LYS A 218 10.05 -8.24 21.76
C LYS A 218 9.94 -6.75 22.06
N LYS A 219 9.88 -5.92 21.01
CA LYS A 219 9.72 -4.46 21.07
C LYS A 219 9.08 -3.94 19.80
N PRO A 220 8.40 -2.80 19.83
CA PRO A 220 7.93 -2.13 18.62
C PRO A 220 9.09 -1.79 17.67
N TRP A 221 8.80 -1.75 16.39
CA TRP A 221 9.72 -1.32 15.34
C TRP A 221 9.03 -0.40 14.34
N THR A 222 9.78 0.53 13.75
CA THR A 222 9.24 1.56 12.88
C THR A 222 9.97 1.56 11.54
N VAL A 223 9.22 1.64 10.45
CA VAL A 223 9.74 1.80 9.09
C VAL A 223 9.32 3.12 8.50
N HIS A 224 10.13 3.65 7.59
CA HIS A 224 9.81 4.82 6.77
C HIS A 224 9.47 4.35 5.35
N LEU A 225 8.27 4.67 4.90
CA LEU A 225 7.76 4.35 3.56
C LEU A 225 7.58 5.66 2.78
N PRO A 226 8.37 5.91 1.74
CA PRO A 226 8.19 7.08 0.89
C PRO A 226 7.03 6.85 -0.07
N LEU A 227 5.98 7.65 0.05
CA LEU A 227 4.87 7.67 -0.90
C LEU A 227 5.09 8.77 -1.92
N GLU A 228 4.84 8.45 -3.18
CA GLU A 228 4.88 9.39 -4.29
C GLU A 228 3.51 9.50 -4.94
N ALA A 229 3.08 10.72 -5.22
CA ALA A 229 1.84 10.96 -5.94
C ALA A 229 1.93 10.40 -7.36
N ASN A 230 0.85 9.78 -7.80
CA ASN A 230 0.71 9.29 -9.17
C ASN A 230 -0.44 10.06 -9.88
N PRO A 231 -0.21 11.33 -10.26
CA PRO A 231 -1.23 12.13 -10.92
C PRO A 231 -1.42 11.68 -12.38
N ASP A 232 -2.48 12.19 -13.01
CA ASP A 232 -2.88 11.90 -14.39
C ASP A 232 -3.23 10.42 -14.63
N THR A 233 -3.71 9.78 -13.59
CA THR A 233 -4.25 8.41 -13.59
C THR A 233 -5.32 8.28 -12.50
N ASP A 234 -6.03 7.18 -12.50
CA ASP A 234 -6.90 6.76 -11.39
C ASP A 234 -6.70 5.25 -11.17
N LEU A 235 -7.32 4.71 -10.12
CA LEU A 235 -7.32 3.29 -9.86
C LEU A 235 -8.01 2.55 -11.00
N ILE A 236 -7.48 1.39 -11.34
CA ILE A 236 -8.11 0.45 -12.27
C ILE A 236 -8.72 -0.71 -11.50
N GLU A 237 -9.63 -1.42 -12.14
CA GLU A 237 -10.17 -2.65 -11.58
C GLU A 237 -9.12 -3.75 -11.69
N TYR A 238 -8.77 -4.35 -10.55
CA TYR A 238 -7.84 -5.46 -10.45
C TYR A 238 -8.56 -6.70 -9.94
N VAL A 239 -8.75 -7.69 -10.78
CA VAL A 239 -9.36 -8.98 -10.42
C VAL A 239 -8.28 -10.02 -10.29
N CYS A 240 -7.97 -10.42 -9.07
CA CYS A 240 -6.81 -11.26 -8.71
C CYS A 240 -6.81 -12.62 -9.42
N ASP A 241 -7.97 -13.21 -9.64
CA ASP A 241 -8.13 -14.54 -10.26
C ASP A 241 -8.64 -14.51 -11.70
N GLU A 242 -8.76 -13.30 -12.29
CA GLU A 242 -9.22 -13.16 -13.68
C GLU A 242 -8.20 -13.76 -14.65
N ASN A 243 -8.67 -14.71 -15.44
CA ASN A 243 -7.84 -15.46 -16.43
C ASN A 243 -6.66 -16.23 -15.82
N GLU A 244 -6.67 -16.51 -14.52
CA GLU A 244 -5.63 -17.30 -13.87
C GLU A 244 -5.58 -18.72 -14.47
N LYS A 245 -4.47 -19.04 -15.14
CA LYS A 245 -4.24 -20.35 -15.78
C LYS A 245 -3.10 -21.12 -15.13
N ASP A 246 -2.33 -20.46 -14.30
CA ASP A 246 -1.08 -20.95 -13.75
C ASP A 246 -1.21 -21.58 -12.35
N LEU A 247 -2.42 -21.65 -11.78
CA LEU A 247 -2.67 -22.30 -10.49
C LEU A 247 -2.06 -23.72 -10.38
N LYS A 248 -1.96 -24.44 -11.51
CA LYS A 248 -1.35 -25.76 -11.58
C LYS A 248 0.18 -25.74 -11.52
N HIS A 249 0.77 -24.58 -11.80
CA HIS A 249 2.21 -24.35 -11.90
C HIS A 249 2.77 -23.52 -10.74
N LEU A 250 1.89 -23.03 -9.83
CA LEU A 250 2.34 -22.31 -8.65
C LEU A 250 3.25 -23.20 -7.80
N VAL A 251 4.38 -22.61 -7.43
CA VAL A 251 5.41 -23.27 -6.61
C VAL A 251 4.78 -23.68 -5.26
N GLY A 252 4.92 -24.96 -4.90
CA GLY A 252 4.55 -25.44 -3.57
C GLY A 252 3.28 -26.27 -3.46
N LYS A 253 2.78 -26.81 -4.60
CA LYS A 253 1.83 -27.93 -4.53
C LYS A 253 2.55 -29.24 -4.30
#